data_0cbd9757b22abffa73f049147e710fbb
#
_entry.id   0cbd9757b22abffa73f049147e710fbb
#
_cell.length_a   1.000
_cell.length_b   1.000
_cell.length_c   1.000
_cell.angle_alpha   90.00
_cell.angle_beta   90.00
_cell.angle_gamma   90.00
#
_symmetry.space_group_name_H-M   'P 1'
#
loop_
_entity.id
_entity.type
_entity.pdbx_description
1 polymer ?
#
loop_
_entity_poly.entity_id
_entity_poly.type
_entity_poly.pdbx_seq_one_letter_code
_entity_poly.pdbx_strand_id
1 'polypeptide(L)'
;KDFLKINCQLDELEKTLNNFIYKNQLNKTVFKDLSSLKNLSRLNSKITFSTNFGRDIEYYSGVVFEIYSSSNKEIARGGRYDGLLKNLGSDKNISAVGAAINLNNLKI
;
A
#
# COMPACT_ATOMS: atom_id res chain seq x y z
N LYS A 1 3.06 -14.15 12.18
CA LYS A 1 3.78 -13.15 13.04
C LYS A 1 4.91 -12.44 12.30
N ASP A 2 5.78 -13.17 11.60
CA ASP A 2 6.95 -12.58 10.95
C ASP A 2 6.57 -11.68 9.77
N PHE A 3 5.46 -11.96 9.08
CA PHE A 3 4.96 -11.11 8.01
C PHE A 3 4.71 -9.66 8.49
N LEU A 4 4.10 -9.47 9.66
CA LEU A 4 3.80 -8.15 10.21
C LEU A 4 5.04 -7.35 10.63
N LYS A 5 6.23 -7.94 10.53
CA LYS A 5 7.49 -7.27 10.86
C LYS A 5 8.22 -6.71 9.65
N ILE A 6 7.69 -6.91 8.45
CA ILE A 6 8.33 -6.39 7.24
C ILE A 6 8.18 -4.87 7.21
N ASN A 7 9.31 -4.18 7.22
CA ASN A 7 9.42 -2.73 7.09
C ASN A 7 10.72 -2.44 6.36
N CYS A 8 10.64 -1.90 5.16
CA CYS A 8 11.80 -1.65 4.34
C CYS A 8 11.58 -0.48 3.37
N GLN A 9 12.66 0.06 2.83
CA GLN A 9 12.57 0.98 1.70
C GLN A 9 12.02 0.24 0.47
N LEU A 10 11.36 0.96 -0.41
CA LEU A 10 10.69 0.35 -1.57
C LEU A 10 11.67 -0.37 -2.50
N ASP A 11 12.88 0.15 -2.68
CA ASP A 11 13.91 -0.46 -3.52
C ASP A 11 14.41 -1.81 -2.99
N GLU A 12 14.25 -2.07 -1.70
CA GLU A 12 14.59 -3.33 -1.05
C GLU A 12 13.41 -4.32 -0.97
N LEU A 13 12.23 -3.92 -1.41
CA LEU A 13 11.01 -4.70 -1.23
C LEU A 13 11.09 -6.07 -1.88
N GLU A 14 11.54 -6.14 -3.13
CA GLU A 14 11.61 -7.40 -3.87
C GLU A 14 12.53 -8.41 -3.17
N LYS A 15 13.70 -7.96 -2.75
CA LYS A 15 14.67 -8.79 -2.01
C LYS A 15 14.08 -9.26 -0.67
N THR A 16 13.43 -8.36 0.06
CA THR A 16 12.82 -8.66 1.36
C THR A 16 11.71 -9.70 1.23
N LEU A 17 10.83 -9.56 0.25
CA LEU A 17 9.75 -10.51 0.01
C LEU A 17 10.27 -11.87 -0.46
N ASN A 18 11.26 -11.90 -1.33
CA ASN A 18 11.87 -13.15 -1.78
C ASN A 18 12.53 -13.91 -0.62
N ASN A 19 13.23 -13.22 0.27
CA ASN A 19 13.82 -13.82 1.46
C ASN A 19 12.74 -14.39 2.39
N PHE A 20 11.62 -13.67 2.55
CA PHE A 20 10.50 -14.14 3.36
C PHE A 20 9.85 -15.40 2.77
N ILE A 21 9.63 -15.42 1.45
CA ILE A 21 9.10 -16.58 0.73
C ILE A 21 10.01 -17.79 0.93
N TYR A 22 11.31 -17.61 0.73
CA TYR A 22 12.29 -18.69 0.87
C TYR A 22 12.34 -19.23 2.31
N LYS A 23 12.45 -18.35 3.29
CA LYS A 23 12.53 -18.72 4.72
C LYS A 23 11.29 -19.48 5.20
N ASN A 24 10.11 -19.13 4.70
CA ASN A 24 8.83 -19.72 5.11
C ASN A 24 8.31 -20.77 4.12
N GLN A 25 9.08 -21.15 3.11
CA GLN A 25 8.72 -22.15 2.11
C GLN A 25 7.38 -21.87 1.42
N LEU A 26 7.13 -20.60 1.09
CA LEU A 26 5.90 -20.17 0.45
C LEU A 26 5.98 -20.28 -1.08
N ASN A 27 4.80 -20.29 -1.72
CA ASN A 27 4.73 -20.19 -3.17
C ASN A 27 5.21 -18.80 -3.63
N LYS A 28 5.99 -18.76 -4.72
CA LYS A 28 6.53 -17.50 -5.28
C LYS A 28 5.45 -16.51 -5.71
N THR A 29 4.22 -16.96 -5.92
CA THR A 29 3.10 -16.12 -6.36
C THR A 29 2.35 -15.44 -5.22
N VAL A 30 2.68 -15.72 -3.96
CA VAL A 30 1.97 -15.20 -2.77
C VAL A 30 1.93 -13.67 -2.77
N PHE A 31 3.01 -13.01 -3.19
CA PHE A 31 3.11 -11.56 -3.22
C PHE A 31 3.06 -10.97 -4.64
N LYS A 32 2.45 -11.68 -5.56
CA LYS A 32 2.34 -11.25 -6.97
C LYS A 32 1.79 -9.82 -7.11
N ASP A 33 0.76 -9.50 -6.34
CA ASP A 33 0.10 -8.19 -6.40
C ASP A 33 0.98 -7.05 -5.88
N LEU A 34 1.99 -7.35 -5.07
CA LEU A 34 2.93 -6.37 -4.55
C LEU A 34 4.09 -6.08 -5.49
N SER A 35 4.35 -6.94 -6.47
CA SER A 35 5.48 -6.81 -7.38
C SER A 35 5.44 -5.53 -8.22
N SER A 36 4.25 -5.05 -8.53
CA SER A 36 4.06 -3.81 -9.31
C SER A 36 4.47 -2.54 -8.53
N LEU A 37 4.55 -2.60 -7.21
CA LEU A 37 4.95 -1.46 -6.39
C LEU A 37 6.37 -0.98 -6.70
N LYS A 38 7.24 -1.84 -7.22
CA LYS A 38 8.59 -1.46 -7.65
C LYS A 38 8.60 -0.33 -8.67
N ASN A 39 7.53 -0.19 -9.45
CA ASN A 39 7.40 0.88 -10.44
C ASN A 39 7.36 2.28 -9.78
N LEU A 40 6.97 2.37 -8.52
CA LEU A 40 6.96 3.61 -7.75
C LEU A 40 8.38 4.11 -7.45
N SER A 41 9.41 3.29 -7.60
CA SER A 41 10.81 3.72 -7.42
C SER A 41 11.23 4.79 -8.43
N ARG A 42 10.47 4.96 -9.51
CA ARG A 42 10.66 6.06 -10.46
C ARG A 42 10.33 7.43 -9.87
N LEU A 43 9.53 7.45 -8.81
CA LEU A 43 9.25 8.68 -8.07
C LEU A 43 10.50 9.05 -7.26
N ASN A 44 10.96 10.27 -7.43
CA ASN A 44 12.14 10.77 -6.70
C ASN A 44 11.77 11.13 -5.25
N SER A 45 11.16 10.19 -4.54
CA SER A 45 10.65 10.36 -3.19
C SER A 45 11.06 9.17 -2.32
N LYS A 46 11.25 9.43 -1.05
CA LYS A 46 11.49 8.38 -0.06
C LYS A 46 10.20 7.60 0.17
N ILE A 47 10.19 6.32 -0.18
CA ILE A 47 9.03 5.45 -0.01
C ILE A 47 9.40 4.28 0.89
N THR A 48 8.64 4.10 1.96
CA THR A 48 8.78 2.99 2.90
C THR A 48 7.59 2.05 2.74
N PHE A 49 7.87 0.75 2.67
CA PHE A 49 6.87 -0.29 2.69
C PHE A 49 6.80 -0.91 4.10
N SER A 50 5.58 -1.11 4.61
CA SER A 50 5.35 -1.77 5.88
C SER A 50 4.10 -2.64 5.82
N THR A 51 4.21 -3.86 6.29
CA THR A 51 3.06 -4.78 6.42
C THR A 51 2.24 -4.51 7.68
N ASN A 52 2.80 -3.78 8.64
CA ASN A 52 2.11 -3.38 9.87
C ASN A 52 1.40 -2.02 9.72
N PHE A 53 1.43 -1.46 8.54
CA PHE A 53 0.72 -0.22 8.22
C PHE A 53 -0.69 -0.54 7.76
N GLY A 54 -1.68 0.09 8.36
CA GLY A 54 -3.07 -0.07 7.99
C GLY A 54 -3.88 1.14 8.43
N ARG A 55 -5.12 1.17 7.98
CA ARG A 55 -6.07 2.21 8.36
C ARG A 55 -7.31 1.55 8.95
N ASP A 56 -7.95 2.23 9.89
CA ASP A 56 -9.16 1.77 10.59
C ASP A 56 -10.43 1.76 9.71
N ILE A 57 -10.26 1.92 8.40
CA ILE A 57 -11.36 1.91 7.44
C ILE A 57 -11.45 0.55 6.78
N GLU A 58 -12.51 -0.19 7.07
CA GLU A 58 -12.66 -1.59 6.68
C GLU A 58 -12.90 -1.83 5.19
N TYR A 59 -13.18 -0.81 4.39
CA TYR A 59 -13.45 -1.03 2.98
C TYR A 59 -12.19 -1.20 2.11
N TYR A 60 -11.00 -0.92 2.64
CA TYR A 60 -9.77 -1.17 1.92
C TYR A 60 -9.51 -2.67 1.80
N SER A 61 -9.23 -3.12 0.58
CA SER A 61 -9.00 -4.53 0.26
C SER A 61 -7.61 -4.80 -0.32
N GLY A 62 -6.78 -3.78 -0.44
CA GLY A 62 -5.45 -3.89 -1.02
C GLY A 62 -4.47 -2.92 -0.40
N VAL A 63 -3.56 -2.44 -1.22
CA VAL A 63 -2.54 -1.48 -0.78
C VAL A 63 -3.19 -0.18 -0.30
N VAL A 64 -2.72 0.33 0.83
CA VAL A 64 -3.05 1.65 1.36
C VAL A 64 -1.78 2.50 1.41
N PHE A 65 -1.94 3.80 1.31
CA PHE A 65 -0.79 4.71 1.35
C PHE A 65 -1.10 5.99 2.12
N GLU A 66 -0.05 6.60 2.63
CA GLU A 66 -0.04 7.95 3.16
C GLU A 66 1.14 8.72 2.59
N ILE A 67 0.93 10.00 2.30
CA ILE A 67 1.97 10.90 1.80
C ILE A 67 2.13 12.05 2.80
N TYR A 68 3.35 12.28 3.21
CA TYR A 68 3.70 13.33 4.16
C TYR A 68 4.64 14.36 3.53
N SER A 69 4.50 15.61 3.97
CA SER A 69 5.46 16.66 3.64
C SER A 69 6.78 16.46 4.40
N SER A 70 7.81 17.20 4.01
CA SER A 70 9.08 17.26 4.73
C SER A 70 8.94 17.70 6.19
N SER A 71 7.87 18.44 6.51
CA SER A 71 7.53 18.85 7.88
C SER A 71 6.63 17.84 8.61
N ASN A 72 6.51 16.64 8.07
CA ASN A 72 5.73 15.53 8.64
C ASN A 72 4.23 15.82 8.78
N LYS A 73 3.67 16.61 7.88
CA LYS A 73 2.22 16.85 7.79
C LYS A 73 1.61 15.95 6.71
N GLU A 74 0.52 15.26 7.01
CA GLU A 74 -0.18 14.43 6.04
C GLU A 74 -0.74 15.29 4.90
N ILE A 75 -0.30 15.01 3.67
CA ILE A 75 -0.78 15.67 2.44
C ILE A 75 -1.91 14.87 1.81
N ALA A 76 -1.75 13.56 1.73
CA ALA A 76 -2.72 12.69 1.08
C ALA A 76 -2.72 11.29 1.69
N ARG A 77 -3.84 10.62 1.54
CA ARG A 77 -4.00 9.23 1.92
C ARG A 77 -4.99 8.55 1.01
N GLY A 78 -4.85 7.26 0.81
CA GLY A 78 -5.74 6.52 -0.06
C GLY A 78 -5.41 5.05 -0.11
N GLY A 79 -6.02 4.36 -1.04
CA GLY A 79 -5.81 2.95 -1.22
C GLY A 79 -6.75 2.33 -2.25
N ARG A 80 -6.67 1.00 -2.33
CA ARG A 80 -7.50 0.19 -3.19
C ARG A 80 -8.67 -0.38 -2.39
N TYR A 81 -9.87 -0.36 -2.97
CA TYR A 81 -11.09 -0.88 -2.36
C TYR A 81 -11.98 -1.55 -3.41
N ASP A 82 -11.96 -2.87 -3.46
CA ASP A 82 -12.63 -3.64 -4.50
C ASP A 82 -14.09 -4.00 -4.15
N GLY A 83 -14.42 -4.03 -2.86
CA GLY A 83 -15.73 -4.44 -2.38
C GLY A 83 -16.70 -3.31 -2.04
N LEU A 84 -16.27 -2.06 -2.09
CA LEU A 84 -17.08 -0.92 -1.61
C LEU A 84 -18.39 -0.78 -2.37
N LEU A 85 -18.33 -0.80 -3.69
CA LEU A 85 -19.52 -0.60 -4.52
C LEU A 85 -20.53 -1.73 -4.34
N LYS A 86 -20.07 -2.97 -4.17
CA LYS A 86 -20.95 -4.10 -3.87
C LYS A 86 -21.64 -3.91 -2.53
N ASN A 87 -20.93 -3.45 -1.52
CA ASN A 87 -21.50 -3.16 -0.19
C ASN A 87 -22.53 -2.01 -0.23
N LEU A 88 -22.40 -1.11 -1.21
CA LEU A 88 -23.33 0.00 -1.43
C LEU A 88 -24.52 -0.39 -2.33
N GLY A 89 -24.65 -1.66 -2.70
CA GLY A 89 -25.81 -2.16 -3.47
C GLY A 89 -25.55 -2.43 -4.95
N SER A 90 -24.32 -2.35 -5.41
CA SER A 90 -23.98 -2.73 -6.79
C SER A 90 -24.09 -4.24 -6.98
N ASP A 91 -24.66 -4.66 -8.11
CA ASP A 91 -24.71 -6.08 -8.50
C ASP A 91 -23.34 -6.61 -8.95
N LYS A 92 -22.42 -5.72 -9.27
CA LYS A 92 -21.10 -6.08 -9.80
C LYS A 92 -20.00 -5.77 -8.78
N ASN A 93 -18.97 -6.63 -8.80
CA ASN A 93 -17.73 -6.37 -8.10
C ASN A 93 -16.87 -5.44 -8.97
N ILE A 94 -16.70 -4.21 -8.57
CA ILE A 94 -15.94 -3.20 -9.31
C ILE A 94 -14.76 -2.76 -8.46
N SER A 95 -13.55 -3.04 -8.97
CA SER A 95 -12.32 -2.58 -8.35
C SER A 95 -12.21 -1.05 -8.43
N ALA A 96 -11.79 -0.44 -7.33
CA ALA A 96 -11.65 1.01 -7.26
C ALA A 96 -10.40 1.40 -6.46
N VAL A 97 -9.88 2.57 -6.78
CA VAL A 97 -8.82 3.24 -6.04
C VAL A 97 -9.21 4.69 -5.82
N GLY A 98 -8.76 5.26 -4.73
CA GLY A 98 -9.05 6.65 -4.45
C GLY A 98 -8.08 7.24 -3.43
N ALA A 99 -8.09 8.56 -3.37
CA ALA A 99 -7.28 9.32 -2.43
C ALA A 99 -8.01 10.56 -1.95
N ALA A 100 -7.77 10.92 -0.70
CA ALA A 100 -8.17 12.21 -0.13
C ALA A 100 -6.92 13.07 0.00
N ILE A 101 -7.02 14.34 -0.41
CA ILE A 101 -5.93 15.30 -0.36
C ILE A 101 -6.28 16.39 0.65
N ASN A 102 -5.37 16.65 1.59
CA ASN A 102 -5.51 17.73 2.55
C ASN A 102 -4.92 19.02 1.98
N LEU A 103 -5.79 19.85 1.41
CA LEU A 103 -5.38 21.09 0.75
C LEU A 103 -4.71 22.09 1.73
N ASN A 104 -5.08 22.06 2.99
CA ASN A 104 -4.48 22.96 3.99
C ASN A 104 -3.02 22.64 4.26
N ASN A 105 -2.62 21.39 4.07
CA ASN A 105 -1.24 20.95 4.26
C ASN A 105 -0.41 21.00 2.97
N LEU A 106 -1.07 21.24 1.85
CA LEU A 106 -0.42 21.35 0.55
C LEU A 106 0.06 22.78 0.35
N LYS A 107 1.36 23.01 0.48
CA LYS A 107 1.98 24.30 0.14
C LYS A 107 2.33 24.33 -1.34
N ILE A 108 1.71 25.25 -2.01
CA ILE A 108 1.96 25.49 -3.44
C ILE A 108 2.98 26.61 -3.59
#